data_ddcf59870aca80b5b5488599fdb85329
#
_entry.id   ddcf59870aca80b5b5488599fdb85329
#
_cell.length_a   1.000
_cell.length_b   1.000
_cell.length_c   1.000
_cell.angle_alpha   90.00
_cell.angle_beta   90.00
_cell.angle_gamma   90.00
#
_symmetry.space_group_name_H-M   'P 1'
#
loop_
_entity.id
_entity.type
_entity.pdbx_description
1 polymer ?
#
loop_
_entity_poly.entity_id
_entity_poly.type
_entity_poly.pdbx_seq_one_letter_code
_entity_poly.pdbx_strand_id
1 'polypeptide(L)'
;GEYARLHERFIRDGGMEFRGRCASILQKLGFSREDGDRQIDTFSGGQRTRLALAVVLATEPDILLLDEPTNHLDMETLAWLESFLISYRKCVMVISHDRYFLDRVTGKTLVVENCHAKLYKGNYTQTMQQREQDRALQQKKYDLQQREFARQEAFLEQQRRWNQAHNYVTIRAREKLL
;
A
#
# COMPACT_ATOMS: atom_id res chain seq x y z
N GLY A 1 6.33 44.80 22.06
CA GLY A 1 5.02 44.97 21.43
C GLY A 1 4.58 43.77 20.66
N GLU A 2 3.34 43.71 20.22
CA GLU A 2 2.73 42.60 19.49
C GLU A 2 3.49 42.22 18.21
N TYR A 3 3.94 43.22 17.44
CA TYR A 3 4.77 43.03 16.24
C TYR A 3 6.05 42.24 16.52
N ALA A 4 6.76 42.54 17.60
CA ALA A 4 7.99 41.85 17.96
C ALA A 4 7.73 40.36 18.23
N ARG A 5 6.64 40.03 18.94
CA ARG A 5 6.23 38.63 19.20
C ARG A 5 5.85 37.88 17.92
N LEU A 6 5.12 38.52 17.02
CA LEU A 6 4.74 37.93 15.74
C LEU A 6 5.97 37.73 14.85
N HIS A 7 6.90 38.65 14.85
CA HIS A 7 8.14 38.57 14.08
C HIS A 7 9.06 37.44 14.62
N GLU A 8 9.24 37.36 15.93
CA GLU A 8 9.98 36.25 16.58
C GLU A 8 9.34 34.88 16.28
N ARG A 9 8.02 34.82 16.34
CA ARG A 9 7.29 33.59 15.99
C ARG A 9 7.49 33.22 14.51
N PHE A 10 7.38 34.21 13.59
CA PHE A 10 7.60 34.00 12.17
C PHE A 10 9.01 33.48 11.85
N ILE A 11 10.05 34.03 12.51
CA ILE A 11 11.42 33.57 12.35
C ILE A 11 11.59 32.16 12.91
N ARG A 12 11.09 31.91 14.13
CA ARG A 12 11.17 30.60 14.79
C ARG A 12 10.48 29.50 14.00
N ASP A 13 9.34 29.81 13.39
CA ASP A 13 8.55 28.88 12.58
C ASP A 13 9.10 28.74 11.13
N GLY A 14 10.30 29.28 10.85
CA GLY A 14 10.99 29.16 9.54
C GLY A 14 10.37 29.99 8.42
N GLY A 15 9.65 31.06 8.74
CA GLY A 15 8.94 31.88 7.75
C GLY A 15 9.83 32.55 6.72
N MET A 16 11.09 32.87 7.06
CA MET A 16 12.06 33.42 6.10
C MET A 16 12.46 32.43 5.04
N GLU A 17 12.62 31.17 5.42
CA GLU A 17 13.00 30.06 4.53
C GLU A 17 11.82 29.55 3.70
N PHE A 18 10.60 29.69 4.22
CA PHE A 18 9.37 29.21 3.59
C PHE A 18 9.18 29.76 2.17
N ARG A 19 9.38 31.06 1.97
CA ARG A 19 9.27 31.67 0.64
C ARG A 19 10.25 31.09 -0.37
N GLY A 20 11.50 30.91 0.05
CA GLY A 20 12.54 30.31 -0.79
C GLY A 20 12.20 28.86 -1.15
N ARG A 21 11.73 28.10 -0.16
CA ARG A 21 11.28 26.71 -0.34
C ARG A 21 10.10 26.61 -1.30
N CYS A 22 9.07 27.42 -1.12
CA CYS A 22 7.93 27.49 -2.05
C CYS A 22 8.37 27.80 -3.49
N ALA A 23 9.20 28.81 -3.69
CA ALA A 23 9.70 29.17 -5.01
C ALA A 23 10.51 28.04 -5.66
N SER A 24 11.35 27.36 -4.89
CA SER A 24 12.14 26.23 -5.37
C SER A 24 11.24 25.04 -5.77
N ILE A 25 10.27 24.68 -4.94
CA ILE A 25 9.34 23.58 -5.23
C ILE A 25 8.48 23.89 -6.47
N LEU A 26 7.95 25.11 -6.58
CA LEU A 26 7.17 25.54 -7.75
C LEU A 26 7.99 25.44 -9.03
N GLN A 27 9.24 25.93 -9.01
CA GLN A 27 10.14 25.82 -10.16
C GLN A 27 10.39 24.37 -10.57
N LYS A 28 10.61 23.46 -9.60
CA LYS A 28 10.82 22.03 -9.84
C LYS A 28 9.58 21.33 -10.38
N LEU A 29 8.38 21.82 -10.07
CA LEU A 29 7.12 21.34 -10.60
C LEU A 29 6.71 22.03 -11.92
N GLY A 30 7.64 22.76 -12.56
CA GLY A 30 7.47 23.35 -13.88
C GLY A 30 6.70 24.67 -13.90
N PHE A 31 6.65 25.41 -12.77
CA PHE A 31 6.11 26.77 -12.73
C PHE A 31 7.21 27.80 -12.88
N SER A 32 6.94 28.84 -13.70
CA SER A 32 7.80 30.00 -13.84
C SER A 32 7.49 31.07 -12.78
N ARG A 33 8.35 32.08 -12.67
CA ARG A 33 8.07 33.21 -11.79
C ARG A 33 6.84 34.03 -12.23
N GLU A 34 6.59 34.07 -13.53
CA GLU A 34 5.44 34.78 -14.13
C GLU A 34 4.10 34.09 -13.76
N ASP A 35 4.12 32.80 -13.50
CA ASP A 35 2.93 32.07 -13.05
C ASP A 35 2.46 32.51 -11.64
N GLY A 36 3.32 33.15 -10.85
CA GLY A 36 2.99 33.60 -9.49
C GLY A 36 1.88 34.65 -9.42
N ASP A 37 1.72 35.44 -10.48
CA ASP A 37 0.71 36.51 -10.58
C ASP A 37 -0.56 36.05 -11.32
N ARG A 38 -0.58 34.82 -11.82
CA ARG A 38 -1.73 34.27 -12.56
C ARG A 38 -2.85 33.81 -11.63
N GLN A 39 -4.09 34.05 -12.07
CA GLN A 39 -5.26 33.53 -11.38
C GLN A 39 -5.33 31.99 -11.52
N ILE A 40 -5.69 31.30 -10.42
CA ILE A 40 -5.71 29.82 -10.36
C ILE A 40 -6.63 29.21 -11.42
N ASP A 41 -7.74 29.89 -11.74
CA ASP A 41 -8.71 29.42 -12.74
C ASP A 41 -8.17 29.40 -14.18
N THR A 42 -7.06 30.10 -14.44
CA THR A 42 -6.40 30.11 -15.76
C THR A 42 -5.47 28.93 -15.99
N PHE A 43 -5.18 28.15 -14.95
CA PHE A 43 -4.34 26.95 -15.06
C PHE A 43 -5.14 25.75 -15.60
N SER A 44 -4.46 24.91 -16.40
CA SER A 44 -5.01 23.62 -16.81
C SER A 44 -5.24 22.68 -15.62
N GLY A 45 -6.05 21.62 -15.79
CA GLY A 45 -6.28 20.63 -14.75
C GLY A 45 -4.98 20.03 -14.21
N GLY A 46 -4.04 19.62 -15.09
CA GLY A 46 -2.75 19.09 -14.69
C GLY A 46 -1.86 20.12 -13.97
N GLN A 47 -1.90 21.39 -14.39
CA GLN A 47 -1.19 22.46 -13.67
C GLN A 47 -1.77 22.68 -12.27
N ARG A 48 -3.10 22.65 -12.12
CA ARG A 48 -3.76 22.78 -10.81
C ARG A 48 -3.38 21.61 -9.87
N THR A 49 -3.32 20.39 -10.39
CA THR A 49 -2.86 19.23 -9.62
C THR A 49 -1.42 19.39 -9.15
N ARG A 50 -0.50 19.83 -10.04
CA ARG A 50 0.89 20.10 -9.68
C ARG A 50 1.03 21.24 -8.68
N LEU A 51 0.19 22.28 -8.79
CA LEU A 51 0.17 23.40 -7.83
C LEU A 51 -0.30 22.92 -6.44
N ALA A 52 -1.35 22.10 -6.38
CA ALA A 52 -1.80 21.49 -5.13
C ALA A 52 -0.70 20.63 -4.49
N LEU A 53 0.01 19.84 -5.29
CA LEU A 53 1.17 19.08 -4.83
C LEU A 53 2.26 20.02 -4.26
N ALA A 54 2.58 21.14 -4.96
CA ALA A 54 3.53 22.11 -4.49
C ALA A 54 3.19 22.65 -3.09
N VAL A 55 1.92 23.01 -2.87
CA VAL A 55 1.44 23.53 -1.58
C VAL A 55 1.65 22.50 -0.47
N VAL A 56 1.28 21.26 -0.71
CA VAL A 56 1.42 20.18 0.30
C VAL A 56 2.89 19.90 0.61
N LEU A 57 3.76 19.85 -0.41
CA LEU A 57 5.19 19.61 -0.21
C LEU A 57 5.87 20.79 0.52
N ALA A 58 5.46 22.04 0.24
CA ALA A 58 6.03 23.23 0.87
C ALA A 58 5.69 23.35 2.36
N THR A 59 4.54 22.82 2.78
CA THR A 59 4.10 22.87 4.19
C THR A 59 4.80 21.84 5.08
N GLU A 60 5.50 20.85 4.49
CA GLU A 60 6.23 19.78 5.19
C GLU A 60 5.44 19.17 6.36
N PRO A 61 4.24 18.63 6.12
CA PRO A 61 3.42 18.04 7.19
C PRO A 61 4.10 16.85 7.86
N ASP A 62 3.70 16.50 9.09
CA ASP A 62 4.25 15.32 9.78
C ASP A 62 3.83 14.01 9.13
N ILE A 63 2.69 14.00 8.45
CA ILE A 63 2.20 12.88 7.66
C ILE A 63 1.80 13.41 6.28
N LEU A 64 2.50 12.95 5.25
CA LEU A 64 2.26 13.30 3.85
C LEU A 64 1.50 12.15 3.18
N LEU A 65 0.28 12.41 2.72
CA LEU A 65 -0.54 11.46 2.00
C LEU A 65 -0.63 11.87 0.53
N LEU A 66 -0.16 11.01 -0.36
CA LEU A 66 -0.15 11.25 -1.80
C LEU A 66 -0.94 10.16 -2.53
N ASP A 67 -1.90 10.59 -3.33
CA ASP A 67 -2.68 9.70 -4.19
C ASP A 67 -2.34 10.00 -5.66
N GLU A 68 -1.76 9.02 -6.35
CA GLU A 68 -1.28 9.09 -7.73
C GLU A 68 -0.45 10.36 -8.04
N PRO A 69 0.60 10.67 -7.23
CA PRO A 69 1.34 11.91 -7.38
C PRO A 69 2.18 11.98 -8.67
N THR A 70 2.35 10.87 -9.35
CA THR A 70 3.11 10.74 -10.62
C THR A 70 2.31 11.22 -11.83
N ASN A 71 0.98 11.36 -11.70
CA ASN A 71 0.14 11.79 -12.80
C ASN A 71 0.46 13.22 -13.24
N HIS A 72 0.56 13.40 -14.56
CA HIS A 72 0.86 14.69 -15.20
C HIS A 72 2.27 15.26 -14.92
N LEU A 73 3.20 14.43 -14.42
CA LEU A 73 4.59 14.80 -14.27
C LEU A 73 5.40 14.32 -15.48
N ASP A 74 6.33 15.14 -15.92
CA ASP A 74 7.37 14.72 -16.85
C ASP A 74 8.51 13.98 -16.11
N MET A 75 9.43 13.40 -16.85
CA MET A 75 10.50 12.55 -16.29
C MET A 75 11.43 13.31 -15.34
N GLU A 76 11.68 14.59 -15.62
CA GLU A 76 12.57 15.42 -14.80
C GLU A 76 11.90 15.75 -13.45
N THR A 77 10.64 16.17 -13.50
CA THR A 77 9.82 16.45 -12.31
C THR A 77 9.62 15.18 -11.45
N LEU A 78 9.40 14.03 -12.11
CA LEU A 78 9.25 12.74 -11.42
C LEU A 78 10.55 12.37 -10.68
N ALA A 79 11.71 12.45 -11.33
CA ALA A 79 13.00 12.15 -10.70
C ALA A 79 13.31 13.08 -9.52
N TRP A 80 12.91 14.34 -9.63
CA TRP A 80 13.01 15.28 -8.52
C TRP A 80 12.08 14.89 -7.37
N LEU A 81 10.80 14.55 -7.65
CA LEU A 81 9.83 14.14 -6.63
C LEU A 81 10.31 12.89 -5.88
N GLU A 82 10.83 11.89 -6.60
CA GLU A 82 11.46 10.70 -5.98
C GLU A 82 12.55 11.10 -4.99
N SER A 83 13.48 11.95 -5.42
CA SER A 83 14.59 12.41 -4.58
C SER A 83 14.10 13.18 -3.36
N PHE A 84 13.06 14.01 -3.53
CA PHE A 84 12.41 14.74 -2.44
C PHE A 84 11.80 13.80 -1.41
N LEU A 85 11.02 12.81 -1.87
CA LEU A 85 10.34 11.84 -0.98
C LEU A 85 11.32 10.94 -0.25
N ILE A 86 12.42 10.51 -0.90
CA ILE A 86 13.49 9.73 -0.27
C ILE A 86 14.17 10.52 0.85
N SER A 87 14.34 11.83 0.66
CA SER A 87 14.96 12.72 1.65
C SER A 87 14.00 13.20 2.74
N TYR A 88 12.70 12.94 2.58
CA TYR A 88 11.68 13.40 3.52
C TYR A 88 11.80 12.68 4.86
N ARG A 89 12.04 13.45 5.93
CA ARG A 89 12.36 12.89 7.27
C ARG A 89 11.15 12.45 8.08
N LYS A 90 9.95 12.77 7.61
CA LYS A 90 8.70 12.49 8.30
C LYS A 90 7.95 11.34 7.60
N CYS A 91 6.73 11.05 8.01
CA CYS A 91 5.95 9.94 7.44
C CYS A 91 5.40 10.29 6.05
N VAL A 92 5.64 9.40 5.08
CA VAL A 92 5.04 9.48 3.74
C VAL A 92 4.23 8.22 3.48
N MET A 93 3.00 8.39 3.02
CA MET A 93 2.16 7.33 2.48
C MET A 93 1.79 7.69 1.04
N VAL A 94 2.07 6.77 0.12
CA VAL A 94 1.82 6.96 -1.31
C VAL A 94 0.93 5.85 -1.83
N ILE A 95 -0.05 6.22 -2.64
CA ILE A 95 -0.82 5.31 -3.49
C ILE A 95 -0.39 5.61 -4.93
N SER A 96 0.07 4.61 -5.68
CA SER A 96 0.43 4.76 -7.09
C SER A 96 0.32 3.44 -7.84
N HIS A 97 0.05 3.53 -9.14
CA HIS A 97 0.15 2.42 -10.08
C HIS A 97 1.54 2.28 -10.70
N ASP A 98 2.40 3.26 -10.53
CA ASP A 98 3.77 3.24 -11.01
C ASP A 98 4.67 2.41 -10.08
N ARG A 99 4.98 1.19 -10.53
CA ARG A 99 5.80 0.22 -9.77
C ARG A 99 7.23 0.69 -9.59
N TYR A 100 7.81 1.35 -10.58
CA TYR A 100 9.18 1.86 -10.52
C TYR A 100 9.30 2.97 -9.48
N PHE A 101 8.33 3.88 -9.48
CA PHE A 101 8.25 4.92 -8.48
C PHE A 101 8.11 4.34 -7.06
N LEU A 102 7.18 3.40 -6.86
CA LEU A 102 7.00 2.75 -5.56
C LEU A 102 8.28 2.01 -5.11
N ASP A 103 8.96 1.30 -6.01
CA ASP A 103 10.19 0.58 -5.67
C ASP A 103 11.33 1.51 -5.22
N ARG A 104 11.34 2.74 -5.70
CA ARG A 104 12.38 3.73 -5.34
C ARG A 104 12.07 4.48 -4.04
N VAL A 105 10.80 4.81 -3.79
CA VAL A 105 10.44 5.72 -2.68
C VAL A 105 9.95 4.98 -1.44
N THR A 106 9.57 3.69 -1.53
CA THR A 106 8.95 2.98 -0.41
C THR A 106 9.87 1.94 0.20
N GLY A 107 9.89 1.88 1.54
CA GLY A 107 10.56 0.81 2.31
C GLY A 107 9.57 -0.13 2.99
N LYS A 108 8.28 0.14 2.91
CA LYS A 108 7.19 -0.69 3.43
C LYS A 108 5.99 -0.58 2.50
N THR A 109 5.25 -1.67 2.35
CA THR A 109 4.06 -1.70 1.49
C THR A 109 2.87 -2.22 2.29
N LEU A 110 1.79 -1.44 2.33
CA LEU A 110 0.52 -1.83 2.91
C LEU A 110 -0.38 -2.40 1.81
N VAL A 111 -0.75 -3.66 1.94
CA VAL A 111 -1.69 -4.33 1.02
C VAL A 111 -3.05 -4.43 1.68
N VAL A 112 -4.08 -3.94 1.01
CA VAL A 112 -5.47 -4.00 1.47
C VAL A 112 -6.25 -4.91 0.53
N GLU A 113 -6.70 -6.06 1.03
CA GLU A 113 -7.47 -7.06 0.28
C GLU A 113 -8.52 -7.71 1.18
N ASN A 114 -9.70 -8.00 0.65
CA ASN A 114 -10.77 -8.73 1.35
C ASN A 114 -11.07 -8.16 2.76
N CYS A 115 -11.14 -6.85 2.89
CA CYS A 115 -11.34 -6.13 4.17
C CYS A 115 -10.22 -6.35 5.21
N HIS A 116 -9.08 -6.86 4.81
CA HIS A 116 -7.90 -7.00 5.65
C HIS A 116 -6.75 -6.14 5.13
N ALA A 117 -5.98 -5.58 6.06
CA ALA A 117 -4.77 -4.82 5.75
C ALA A 117 -3.55 -5.55 6.30
N LYS A 118 -2.54 -5.79 5.46
CA LYS A 118 -1.29 -6.43 5.85
C LYS A 118 -0.11 -5.58 5.44
N LEU A 119 0.74 -5.24 6.42
CA LEU A 119 1.96 -4.48 6.21
C LEU A 119 3.12 -5.43 5.94
N TYR A 120 3.80 -5.21 4.82
CA TYR A 120 5.02 -5.92 4.43
C TYR A 120 6.23 -4.99 4.59
N LYS A 121 7.37 -5.56 5.00
CA LYS A 121 8.66 -4.86 4.97
C LYS A 121 9.27 -5.05 3.58
N GLY A 122 9.63 -3.94 2.96
CA GLY A 122 10.21 -3.92 1.63
C GLY A 122 9.42 -3.04 0.66
N ASN A 123 9.99 -2.84 -0.52
CA ASN A 123 9.38 -2.10 -1.61
C ASN A 123 8.28 -2.93 -2.31
N TYR A 124 7.69 -2.39 -3.37
CA TYR A 124 6.60 -3.05 -4.09
C TYR A 124 7.01 -4.42 -4.63
N THR A 125 8.14 -4.52 -5.33
CA THR A 125 8.63 -5.77 -5.94
C THR A 125 8.88 -6.84 -4.87
N GLN A 126 9.56 -6.51 -3.79
CA GLN A 126 9.81 -7.43 -2.67
C GLN A 126 8.52 -7.91 -2.02
N THR A 127 7.55 -7.01 -1.88
CA THR A 127 6.23 -7.35 -1.34
C THR A 127 5.48 -8.31 -2.24
N MET A 128 5.52 -8.12 -3.56
CA MET A 128 4.87 -9.05 -4.50
C MET A 128 5.48 -10.45 -4.43
N GLN A 129 6.79 -10.56 -4.33
CA GLN A 129 7.47 -11.85 -4.14
C GLN A 129 7.07 -12.54 -2.82
N GLN A 130 7.02 -11.79 -1.71
CA GLN A 130 6.58 -12.34 -0.43
C GLN A 130 5.12 -12.82 -0.47
N ARG A 131 4.23 -12.07 -1.14
CA ARG A 131 2.84 -12.45 -1.32
C ARG A 131 2.68 -13.74 -2.13
N GLU A 132 3.47 -13.90 -3.17
CA GLU A 132 3.45 -15.13 -3.97
C GLU A 132 3.89 -16.34 -3.15
N GLN A 133 4.93 -16.20 -2.34
CA GLN A 133 5.35 -17.23 -1.40
C GLN A 133 4.28 -17.55 -0.35
N ASP A 134 3.65 -16.53 0.24
CA ASP A 134 2.56 -16.70 1.20
C ASP A 134 1.37 -17.45 0.57
N ARG A 135 0.98 -17.10 -0.66
CA ARG A 135 -0.08 -17.78 -1.40
C ARG A 135 0.26 -19.25 -1.69
N ALA A 136 1.49 -19.52 -2.14
CA ALA A 136 1.95 -20.87 -2.40
C ALA A 136 1.95 -21.75 -1.12
N LEU A 137 2.34 -21.16 0.02
CA LEU A 137 2.29 -21.85 1.31
C LEU A 137 0.85 -22.12 1.77
N GLN A 138 -0.06 -21.15 1.58
CA GLN A 138 -1.48 -21.34 1.89
C GLN A 138 -2.10 -22.43 1.02
N GLN A 139 -1.81 -22.43 -0.28
CA GLN A 139 -2.30 -23.46 -1.19
C GLN A 139 -1.81 -24.87 -0.78
N LYS A 140 -0.52 -25.01 -0.46
CA LYS A 140 0.03 -26.27 0.04
C LYS A 140 -0.66 -26.75 1.31
N LYS A 141 -0.91 -25.84 2.27
CA LYS A 141 -1.64 -26.19 3.50
C LYS A 141 -3.06 -26.63 3.21
N TYR A 142 -3.76 -25.95 2.32
CA TYR A 142 -5.11 -26.31 1.89
C TYR A 142 -5.14 -27.70 1.24
N ASP A 143 -4.22 -27.95 0.30
CA ASP A 143 -4.12 -29.25 -0.38
C ASP A 143 -3.83 -30.40 0.60
N LEU A 144 -2.97 -30.16 1.60
CA LEU A 144 -2.70 -31.14 2.66
C LEU A 144 -3.95 -31.41 3.52
N GLN A 145 -4.67 -30.37 3.91
CA GLN A 145 -5.93 -30.53 4.65
C GLN A 145 -6.97 -31.30 3.84
N GLN A 146 -7.13 -30.99 2.55
CA GLN A 146 -8.07 -31.72 1.69
C GLN A 146 -7.73 -33.18 1.56
N ARG A 147 -6.44 -33.50 1.42
CA ARG A 147 -5.98 -34.91 1.40
C ARG A 147 -6.27 -35.64 2.73
N GLU A 148 -6.06 -34.95 3.84
CA GLU A 148 -6.35 -35.52 5.17
C GLU A 148 -7.85 -35.75 5.37
N PHE A 149 -8.71 -34.80 4.98
CA PHE A 149 -10.16 -34.98 5.01
C PHE A 149 -10.60 -36.16 4.13
N ALA A 150 -10.13 -36.23 2.89
CA ALA A 150 -10.45 -37.34 1.99
C ALA A 150 -10.02 -38.71 2.56
N ARG A 151 -8.83 -38.74 3.22
CA ARG A 151 -8.36 -39.96 3.90
C ARG A 151 -9.25 -40.37 5.06
N GLN A 152 -9.68 -39.41 5.88
CA GLN A 152 -10.58 -39.65 7.01
C GLN A 152 -11.95 -40.11 6.53
N GLU A 153 -12.51 -39.50 5.48
CA GLU A 153 -13.77 -39.91 4.88
C GLU A 153 -13.69 -41.36 4.33
N ALA A 154 -12.64 -41.69 3.59
CA ALA A 154 -12.42 -43.03 3.07
C ALA A 154 -12.30 -44.07 4.21
N PHE A 155 -11.60 -43.71 5.29
CA PHE A 155 -11.51 -44.59 6.48
C PHE A 155 -12.86 -44.79 7.15
N LEU A 156 -13.67 -43.75 7.32
CA LEU A 156 -15.02 -43.86 7.88
C LEU A 156 -15.95 -44.67 7.00
N GLU A 157 -15.88 -44.54 5.68
CA GLU A 157 -16.64 -45.36 4.74
C GLU A 157 -16.25 -46.83 4.84
N GLN A 158 -14.95 -47.13 4.93
CA GLN A 158 -14.45 -48.49 5.09
C GLN A 158 -14.95 -49.12 6.40
N GLN A 159 -14.92 -48.35 7.51
CA GLN A 159 -15.48 -48.81 8.79
C GLN A 159 -17.00 -49.09 8.70
N ARG A 160 -17.75 -48.20 8.04
CA ARG A 160 -19.20 -48.40 7.84
C ARG A 160 -19.49 -49.67 7.05
N ARG A 161 -18.76 -49.93 5.96
CA ARG A 161 -18.90 -51.13 5.15
C ARG A 161 -18.57 -52.40 5.96
N TRP A 162 -17.49 -52.34 6.74
CA TRP A 162 -17.08 -53.46 7.59
C TRP A 162 -18.11 -53.75 8.67
N ASN A 163 -18.65 -52.75 9.36
CA ASN A 163 -19.69 -52.90 10.38
C ASN A 163 -21.00 -53.44 9.77
N GLN A 164 -21.41 -53.01 8.59
CA GLN A 164 -22.59 -53.52 7.89
C GLN A 164 -22.41 -55.02 7.53
N ALA A 165 -21.25 -55.41 6.99
CA ALA A 165 -20.94 -56.76 6.65
C ALA A 165 -20.92 -57.70 7.90
N HIS A 166 -20.33 -57.21 8.99
CA HIS A 166 -20.24 -57.95 10.25
C HIS A 166 -21.63 -58.14 10.90
N ASN A 167 -22.45 -57.09 10.93
CA ASN A 167 -23.83 -57.18 11.40
C ASN A 167 -24.66 -58.12 10.55
N TYR A 168 -24.50 -58.11 9.22
CA TYR A 168 -25.21 -59.03 8.33
C TYR A 168 -24.84 -60.51 8.58
N VAL A 169 -23.55 -60.79 8.77
CA VAL A 169 -23.06 -62.13 9.10
C VAL A 169 -23.60 -62.61 10.47
N THR A 170 -23.62 -61.70 11.45
CA THR A 170 -24.13 -62.00 12.80
C THR A 170 -25.63 -62.29 12.83
N ILE A 171 -26.42 -61.54 12.07
CA ILE A 171 -27.86 -61.73 11.91
C ILE A 171 -28.13 -63.06 11.24
N ARG A 172 -27.45 -63.34 10.13
CA ARG A 172 -27.61 -64.62 9.41
C ARG A 172 -27.20 -65.87 10.25
N ALA A 173 -26.17 -65.69 11.11
CA ALA A 173 -25.78 -66.72 12.05
C ALA A 173 -26.86 -67.02 13.12
N ARG A 174 -27.54 -65.99 13.60
CA ARG A 174 -28.67 -66.10 14.54
C ARG A 174 -29.92 -66.65 13.92
N GLU A 175 -30.24 -66.31 12.67
CA GLU A 175 -31.38 -66.90 11.93
C GLU A 175 -31.22 -68.38 11.66
N LYS A 176 -30.01 -68.94 11.60
CA LYS A 176 -29.74 -70.36 11.45
C LYS A 176 -29.84 -71.18 12.76
N LEU A 177 -29.89 -70.51 13.89
CA LEU A 177 -29.99 -71.14 15.23
C LEU A 177 -31.42 -71.12 15.77
N LEU A 178 -32.37 -70.52 15.08
CA LEU A 178 -33.82 -70.60 15.27
C LEU A 178 -34.43 -71.58 14.29
#